data_13a32b2de6b6f4fb06ed77d206448420
#
_entry.id   13a32b2de6b6f4fb06ed77d206448420
#
_cell.length_a   1.000
_cell.length_b   1.000
_cell.length_c   1.000
_cell.angle_alpha   90.00
_cell.angle_beta   90.00
_cell.angle_gamma   90.00
#
_symmetry.space_group_name_H-M   'P 1'
#
loop_
_entity.id
_entity.type
_entity.pdbx_description
1 polymer ?
#
loop_
_entity_poly.entity_id
_entity_poly.type
_entity_poly.pdbx_seq_one_letter_code
_entity_poly.pdbx_strand_id
1 'polypeptide(L)'
;MSLSITGFGACMIAGYPLQAEEGFLHRAVEQLRDEGRRQVALESISMGGFPAQRACHHFAKRCLARRPDVVVLQFGSTDASAPLRNAFFLRGSLHNGSHSRGKVSDQPPSMKDLVKWRLRSLASDLLLVPSLSPLEDYLAAIQTMVAEGCAAGCDVVVVSPFVMGGGRSNRGARRYTRAQELRLRKFPRAHFLDAHDLLSRWPRRRMLLCDGFHLSPEAHQKLGRALAEMIEGIAGRRCRPAADFSLPCAAGS
;
A
#
# COMPACT_ATOMS: atom_id res chain seq x y z
N MET A 1 14.49 19.33 -10.75
CA MET A 1 14.39 17.97 -11.32
C MET A 1 12.94 17.51 -11.23
N SER A 2 12.40 16.94 -12.30
CA SER A 2 11.08 16.32 -12.28
C SER A 2 11.16 14.93 -11.66
N LEU A 3 10.13 14.52 -10.93
CA LEU A 3 9.99 13.20 -10.31
C LEU A 3 8.68 12.58 -10.82
N SER A 4 8.73 11.35 -11.33
CA SER A 4 7.54 10.61 -11.74
C SER A 4 7.24 9.49 -10.76
N ILE A 5 6.02 9.48 -10.23
CA ILE A 5 5.53 8.50 -9.26
C ILE A 5 4.35 7.74 -9.85
N THR A 6 4.43 6.42 -9.85
CA THR A 6 3.29 5.58 -10.21
C THR A 6 2.86 4.74 -9.02
N GLY A 7 1.63 4.92 -8.57
CA GLY A 7 0.99 4.04 -7.61
C GLY A 7 0.35 2.84 -8.29
N PHE A 8 0.63 1.63 -7.81
CA PHE A 8 0.02 0.40 -8.28
C PHE A 8 -0.47 -0.42 -7.09
N GLY A 9 -1.77 -0.67 -6.99
CA GLY A 9 -2.29 -1.30 -5.78
C GLY A 9 -3.78 -1.62 -5.80
N ALA A 10 -4.29 -1.98 -4.62
CA ALA A 10 -5.71 -2.20 -4.41
C ALA A 10 -6.51 -0.87 -4.44
N CYS A 11 -7.78 -0.90 -4.06
CA CYS A 11 -8.66 0.28 -4.13
C CYS A 11 -8.12 1.52 -3.42
N MET A 12 -7.42 1.35 -2.30
CA MET A 12 -6.91 2.46 -1.48
C MET A 12 -5.75 3.23 -2.11
N ILE A 13 -5.05 2.66 -3.11
CA ILE A 13 -4.02 3.41 -3.84
C ILE A 13 -4.63 4.58 -4.63
N ALA A 14 -5.89 4.46 -5.04
CA ALA A 14 -6.65 5.51 -5.72
C ALA A 14 -7.51 6.35 -4.76
N GLY A 15 -7.33 6.20 -3.44
CA GLY A 15 -8.10 6.93 -2.44
C GLY A 15 -9.51 6.40 -2.16
N TYR A 16 -9.95 5.31 -2.84
CA TYR A 16 -11.31 4.79 -2.65
C TYR A 16 -11.61 4.44 -1.17
N PRO A 17 -12.80 4.78 -0.64
CA PRO A 17 -13.98 5.33 -1.31
C PRO A 17 -14.06 6.87 -1.35
N LEU A 18 -13.04 7.55 -0.84
CA LEU A 18 -12.92 9.00 -0.84
C LEU A 18 -12.65 9.52 -2.27
N GLN A 19 -12.57 10.83 -2.44
CA GLN A 19 -12.06 11.42 -3.68
C GLN A 19 -10.57 11.09 -3.83
N ALA A 20 -10.08 11.06 -5.08
CA ALA A 20 -8.69 10.69 -5.35
C ALA A 20 -7.71 11.61 -4.61
N GLU A 21 -8.02 12.90 -4.52
CA GLU A 21 -7.22 13.94 -3.89
C GLU A 21 -7.10 13.74 -2.37
N GLU A 22 -8.06 13.05 -1.76
CA GLU A 22 -8.04 12.70 -0.33
C GLU A 22 -7.23 11.42 -0.04
N GLY A 23 -6.87 10.67 -1.10
CA GLY A 23 -6.07 9.45 -1.00
C GLY A 23 -4.64 9.74 -0.56
N PHE A 24 -4.04 8.81 0.19
CA PHE A 24 -2.70 8.98 0.75
C PHE A 24 -1.62 9.23 -0.30
N LEU A 25 -1.77 8.67 -1.50
CA LEU A 25 -0.82 8.85 -2.58
C LEU A 25 -0.87 10.28 -3.14
N HIS A 26 -2.07 10.83 -3.34
CA HIS A 26 -2.25 12.23 -3.74
C HIS A 26 -1.77 13.19 -2.65
N ARG A 27 -2.11 12.92 -1.38
CA ARG A 27 -1.62 13.71 -0.24
C ARG A 27 -0.10 13.74 -0.13
N ALA A 28 0.55 12.63 -0.42
CA ALA A 28 2.02 12.59 -0.46
C ALA A 28 2.58 13.48 -1.57
N VAL A 29 1.99 13.41 -2.76
CA VAL A 29 2.43 14.23 -3.91
C VAL A 29 2.14 15.71 -3.70
N GLU A 30 1.00 16.06 -3.12
CA GLU A 30 0.66 17.42 -2.73
C GLU A 30 1.72 18.01 -1.79
N GLN A 31 2.07 17.30 -0.73
CA GLN A 31 3.14 17.72 0.18
C GLN A 31 4.50 17.89 -0.52
N LEU A 32 4.89 16.97 -1.41
CA LEU A 32 6.14 17.06 -2.17
C LEU A 32 6.17 18.28 -3.11
N ARG A 33 5.01 18.73 -3.60
CA ARG A 33 4.87 19.93 -4.44
C ARG A 33 4.91 21.21 -3.63
N ASP A 34 4.20 21.24 -2.49
CA ASP A 34 4.07 22.42 -1.61
C ASP A 34 5.42 22.83 -0.98
N GLU A 35 6.26 21.86 -0.70
CA GLU A 35 7.63 22.12 -0.22
C GLU A 35 8.53 22.77 -1.28
N GLY A 36 7.99 23.09 -2.47
CA GLY A 36 8.60 23.89 -3.52
C GLY A 36 9.81 23.24 -4.22
N ARG A 37 10.05 21.97 -3.92
CA ARG A 37 11.32 21.32 -4.26
C ARG A 37 11.31 20.61 -5.61
N ARG A 38 10.12 20.24 -6.18
CA ARG A 38 10.08 19.40 -7.40
C ARG A 38 8.78 19.52 -8.18
N GLN A 39 8.89 19.41 -9.49
CA GLN A 39 7.75 19.04 -10.33
C GLN A 39 7.51 17.53 -10.16
N VAL A 40 6.36 17.15 -9.62
CA VAL A 40 5.99 15.75 -9.39
C VAL A 40 4.84 15.37 -10.33
N ALA A 41 5.08 14.39 -11.20
CA ALA A 41 4.03 13.74 -11.98
C ALA A 41 3.50 12.52 -11.21
N LEU A 42 2.18 12.36 -11.14
CA LEU A 42 1.53 11.25 -10.47
C LEU A 42 0.61 10.49 -11.40
N GLU A 43 0.73 9.18 -11.40
CA GLU A 43 -0.28 8.27 -11.92
C GLU A 43 -0.69 7.25 -10.85
N SER A 44 -1.98 6.99 -10.73
CA SER A 44 -2.53 6.01 -9.79
C SER A 44 -3.28 4.91 -10.54
N ILE A 45 -2.81 3.68 -10.41
CA ILE A 45 -3.35 2.49 -11.08
C ILE A 45 -3.95 1.57 -10.05
N SER A 46 -5.28 1.64 -9.90
CA SER A 46 -6.01 0.76 -9.01
C SER A 46 -6.37 -0.56 -9.70
N MET A 47 -6.08 -1.66 -9.03
CA MET A 47 -6.50 -3.01 -9.40
C MET A 47 -7.77 -3.45 -8.64
N GLY A 48 -8.48 -2.51 -8.01
CA GLY A 48 -9.70 -2.79 -7.25
C GLY A 48 -9.46 -3.81 -6.13
N GLY A 49 -10.37 -4.78 -6.00
CA GLY A 49 -10.29 -5.86 -5.01
C GLY A 49 -9.41 -7.04 -5.43
N PHE A 50 -8.50 -6.89 -6.40
CA PHE A 50 -7.63 -7.99 -6.82
C PHE A 50 -6.62 -8.33 -5.74
N PRO A 51 -6.40 -9.63 -5.46
CA PRO A 51 -5.24 -10.06 -4.69
C PRO A 51 -3.94 -9.77 -5.45
N ALA A 52 -2.83 -9.64 -4.71
CA ALA A 52 -1.53 -9.29 -5.28
C ALA A 52 -1.08 -10.22 -6.40
N GLN A 53 -1.32 -11.54 -6.27
CA GLN A 53 -0.98 -12.54 -7.27
C GLN A 53 -1.65 -12.24 -8.63
N ARG A 54 -2.93 -11.91 -8.61
CA ARG A 54 -3.67 -11.59 -9.84
C ARG A 54 -3.24 -10.25 -10.43
N ALA A 55 -2.96 -9.26 -9.58
CA ALA A 55 -2.50 -7.93 -10.00
C ALA A 55 -1.11 -7.97 -10.63
N CYS A 56 -0.22 -8.83 -10.15
CA CYS A 56 1.17 -8.98 -10.60
C CYS A 56 1.27 -9.18 -12.13
N HIS A 57 0.38 -9.95 -12.74
CA HIS A 57 0.36 -10.17 -14.20
C HIS A 57 0.14 -8.90 -15.04
N HIS A 58 -0.33 -7.83 -14.41
CA HIS A 58 -0.59 -6.54 -15.07
C HIS A 58 0.49 -5.50 -14.78
N PHE A 59 1.43 -5.78 -13.87
CA PHE A 59 2.36 -4.80 -13.33
C PHE A 59 3.27 -4.21 -14.41
N ALA A 60 4.01 -5.05 -15.12
CA ALA A 60 4.93 -4.57 -16.16
C ALA A 60 4.21 -3.74 -17.22
N LYS A 61 3.08 -4.25 -17.75
CA LYS A 61 2.33 -3.59 -18.83
C LYS A 61 1.69 -2.28 -18.38
N ARG A 62 1.17 -2.20 -17.16
CA ARG A 62 0.39 -1.03 -16.71
C ARG A 62 1.22 -0.02 -15.93
N CYS A 63 2.17 -0.49 -15.11
CA CYS A 63 2.96 0.35 -14.23
C CYS A 63 4.33 0.69 -14.87
N LEU A 64 5.16 -0.30 -15.21
CA LEU A 64 6.51 -0.05 -15.69
C LEU A 64 6.55 0.57 -17.09
N ALA A 65 5.53 0.36 -17.93
CA ALA A 65 5.42 1.04 -19.24
C ALA A 65 5.40 2.57 -19.13
N ARG A 66 5.10 3.12 -17.95
CA ARG A 66 5.11 4.57 -17.64
C ARG A 66 6.50 5.11 -17.32
N ARG A 67 7.50 4.23 -17.14
CA ARG A 67 8.88 4.56 -16.76
C ARG A 67 8.96 5.46 -15.53
N PRO A 68 8.32 5.09 -14.40
CA PRO A 68 8.34 5.92 -13.20
C PRO A 68 9.73 5.92 -12.56
N ASP A 69 10.07 7.02 -11.88
CA ASP A 69 11.23 7.06 -10.97
C ASP A 69 10.97 6.28 -9.69
N VAL A 70 9.74 6.42 -9.17
CA VAL A 70 9.30 5.74 -7.96
C VAL A 70 7.99 4.99 -8.22
N VAL A 71 7.96 3.72 -7.86
CA VAL A 71 6.75 2.91 -7.82
C VAL A 71 6.28 2.79 -6.37
N VAL A 72 5.00 3.04 -6.11
CA VAL A 72 4.38 2.80 -4.80
C VAL A 72 3.46 1.59 -4.93
N LEU A 73 3.83 0.46 -4.32
CA LEU A 73 3.03 -0.77 -4.28
C LEU A 73 2.19 -0.84 -3.02
N GLN A 74 0.87 -1.04 -3.15
CA GLN A 74 -0.04 -1.19 -2.01
C GLN A 74 -0.98 -2.38 -2.22
N PHE A 75 -0.67 -3.51 -1.61
CA PHE A 75 -1.47 -4.73 -1.58
C PHE A 75 -1.49 -5.34 -0.17
N GLY A 76 -2.21 -6.44 -0.02
CA GLY A 76 -2.16 -7.29 1.17
C GLY A 76 -3.35 -7.15 2.10
N SER A 77 -4.07 -6.03 2.12
CA SER A 77 -5.28 -5.91 2.96
C SER A 77 -6.39 -6.85 2.48
N THR A 78 -6.57 -6.98 1.16
CA THR A 78 -7.47 -7.95 0.55
C THR A 78 -6.98 -9.36 0.77
N ASP A 79 -5.68 -9.61 0.54
CA ASP A 79 -5.04 -10.91 0.65
C ASP A 79 -5.13 -11.50 2.07
N ALA A 80 -4.87 -10.67 3.09
CA ALA A 80 -4.90 -11.07 4.50
C ALA A 80 -6.33 -11.17 5.07
N SER A 81 -7.35 -10.69 4.36
CA SER A 81 -8.72 -10.71 4.85
C SER A 81 -9.35 -12.12 4.74
N ALA A 82 -10.28 -12.43 5.66
CA ALA A 82 -10.98 -13.71 5.66
C ALA A 82 -12.14 -13.73 4.62
N PRO A 83 -12.34 -14.83 3.87
CA PRO A 83 -13.30 -14.93 2.77
C PRO A 83 -14.74 -14.53 3.09
N LEU A 84 -15.23 -14.78 4.32
CA LEU A 84 -16.57 -14.35 4.77
C LEU A 84 -16.80 -12.84 4.59
N ARG A 85 -15.75 -12.04 4.66
CA ARG A 85 -15.81 -10.62 4.43
C ARG A 85 -15.77 -10.28 2.95
N ASN A 86 -15.01 -11.03 2.17
CA ASN A 86 -14.82 -10.81 0.74
C ASN A 86 -15.97 -11.37 -0.10
N ALA A 87 -16.68 -12.39 0.36
CA ALA A 87 -17.83 -12.92 -0.35
C ALA A 87 -18.91 -11.86 -0.64
N PHE A 88 -19.04 -10.87 0.25
CA PHE A 88 -19.94 -9.73 0.03
C PHE A 88 -19.38 -8.69 -0.94
N PHE A 89 -18.06 -8.45 -0.94
CA PHE A 89 -17.43 -7.47 -1.82
C PHE A 89 -17.16 -8.03 -3.21
N LEU A 90 -16.72 -9.28 -3.32
CA LEU A 90 -16.41 -9.93 -4.60
C LEU A 90 -17.65 -10.15 -5.46
N ARG A 91 -18.83 -10.39 -4.86
CA ARG A 91 -20.07 -10.54 -5.61
C ARG A 91 -20.49 -9.25 -6.35
N GLY A 92 -20.13 -8.08 -5.82
CA GLY A 92 -20.38 -6.79 -6.48
C GLY A 92 -19.30 -6.39 -7.49
N SER A 93 -18.02 -6.74 -7.24
CA SER A 93 -16.87 -6.29 -8.05
C SER A 93 -16.54 -7.18 -9.24
N LEU A 94 -16.89 -8.47 -9.20
CA LEU A 94 -16.60 -9.40 -10.31
C LEU A 94 -17.53 -9.22 -11.51
N HIS A 95 -18.68 -8.56 -11.33
CA HIS A 95 -19.71 -8.46 -12.38
C HIS A 95 -19.60 -7.21 -13.25
N ASN A 96 -18.94 -6.17 -12.79
CA ASN A 96 -18.76 -4.97 -13.60
C ASN A 96 -17.36 -4.38 -13.36
N GLY A 97 -16.55 -4.31 -14.42
CA GLY A 97 -15.28 -3.59 -14.42
C GLY A 97 -15.40 -2.07 -14.28
N SER A 98 -16.56 -1.56 -13.91
CA SER A 98 -16.77 -0.21 -13.44
C SER A 98 -16.85 -0.25 -11.91
N HIS A 99 -15.90 0.38 -11.24
CA HIS A 99 -16.11 0.76 -9.85
C HIS A 99 -17.36 1.63 -9.80
N SER A 100 -18.54 1.01 -9.64
CA SER A 100 -19.65 1.77 -9.13
C SER A 100 -19.17 2.29 -7.78
N ARG A 101 -18.95 3.61 -7.70
CA ARG A 101 -18.75 4.36 -6.46
C ARG A 101 -20.01 4.20 -5.60
N GLY A 102 -20.34 2.96 -5.26
CA GLY A 102 -21.52 2.58 -4.51
C GLY A 102 -21.25 2.79 -3.05
N LYS A 103 -21.60 3.98 -2.56
CA LYS A 103 -22.06 4.30 -1.20
C LYS A 103 -21.37 3.55 -0.04
N VAL A 104 -20.05 3.54 0.00
CA VAL A 104 -19.39 3.46 1.30
C VAL A 104 -19.54 4.87 1.88
N SER A 105 -20.28 5.00 2.97
CA SER A 105 -20.43 6.27 3.67
C SER A 105 -19.05 6.70 4.18
N ASP A 106 -18.64 7.91 3.91
CA ASP A 106 -17.46 8.59 4.45
C ASP A 106 -17.56 8.91 5.95
N GLN A 107 -18.71 8.55 6.55
CA GLN A 107 -18.98 8.80 7.96
C GLN A 107 -18.12 7.92 8.88
N PRO A 108 -17.76 8.43 10.06
CA PRO A 108 -17.12 7.65 11.09
C PRO A 108 -18.02 6.49 11.55
N PRO A 109 -17.44 5.36 12.02
CA PRO A 109 -18.21 4.21 12.43
C PRO A 109 -19.10 4.52 13.63
N SER A 110 -20.36 4.14 13.52
CA SER A 110 -21.33 4.16 14.62
C SER A 110 -21.04 3.04 15.63
N MET A 111 -21.63 3.11 16.82
CA MET A 111 -21.57 1.99 17.80
C MET A 111 -22.11 0.68 17.22
N LYS A 112 -23.13 0.74 16.37
CA LYS A 112 -23.68 -0.44 15.67
C LYS A 112 -22.66 -1.06 14.73
N ASP A 113 -21.86 -0.24 14.03
CA ASP A 113 -20.81 -0.73 13.15
C ASP A 113 -19.69 -1.39 13.94
N LEU A 114 -19.28 -0.83 15.06
CA LEU A 114 -18.26 -1.42 15.94
C LEU A 114 -18.71 -2.77 16.50
N VAL A 115 -19.96 -2.90 16.94
CA VAL A 115 -20.53 -4.18 17.39
C VAL A 115 -20.56 -5.18 16.24
N LYS A 116 -21.02 -4.78 15.06
CA LYS A 116 -21.06 -5.63 13.85
C LYS A 116 -19.67 -6.11 13.45
N TRP A 117 -18.64 -5.25 13.53
CA TRP A 117 -17.25 -5.67 13.27
C TRP A 117 -16.76 -6.71 14.26
N ARG A 118 -17.10 -6.51 15.55
CA ARG A 118 -16.73 -7.43 16.62
C ARG A 118 -17.38 -8.81 16.45
N LEU A 119 -18.67 -8.84 16.14
CA LEU A 119 -19.41 -10.08 15.87
C LEU A 119 -18.86 -10.81 14.63
N ARG A 120 -18.59 -10.10 13.54
CA ARG A 120 -17.97 -10.67 12.33
C ARG A 120 -16.57 -11.22 12.60
N SER A 121 -15.78 -10.51 13.41
CA SER A 121 -14.46 -10.97 13.82
C SER A 121 -14.54 -12.26 14.62
N LEU A 122 -15.44 -12.32 15.60
CA LEU A 122 -15.70 -13.52 16.40
C LEU A 122 -16.14 -14.70 15.53
N ALA A 123 -17.07 -14.48 14.62
CA ALA A 123 -17.50 -15.53 13.70
C ALA A 123 -16.36 -16.02 12.81
N SER A 124 -15.51 -15.11 12.30
CA SER A 124 -14.34 -15.48 11.50
C SER A 124 -13.28 -16.23 12.32
N ASP A 125 -13.14 -15.89 13.61
CA ASP A 125 -12.22 -16.56 14.54
C ASP A 125 -12.73 -17.98 14.86
N LEU A 126 -14.01 -18.14 15.17
CA LEU A 126 -14.63 -19.42 15.50
C LEU A 126 -14.63 -20.38 14.30
N LEU A 127 -14.92 -19.90 13.10
CA LEU A 127 -14.98 -20.70 11.89
C LEU A 127 -13.60 -20.95 11.26
N LEU A 128 -12.52 -20.50 11.88
CA LEU A 128 -11.13 -20.68 11.41
C LEU A 128 -10.94 -20.33 9.91
N VAL A 129 -11.68 -19.31 9.43
CA VAL A 129 -11.66 -18.95 8.00
C VAL A 129 -10.26 -18.54 7.56
N PRO A 130 -9.66 -19.16 6.53
CA PRO A 130 -8.35 -18.80 6.03
C PRO A 130 -8.34 -17.41 5.37
N SER A 131 -7.16 -16.82 5.24
CA SER A 131 -6.96 -15.60 4.41
C SER A 131 -7.29 -15.89 2.95
N LEU A 132 -7.67 -14.85 2.20
CA LEU A 132 -8.04 -14.97 0.79
C LEU A 132 -6.90 -15.53 -0.06
N SER A 133 -5.68 -15.03 0.16
CA SER A 133 -4.48 -15.54 -0.49
C SER A 133 -3.61 -16.27 0.53
N PRO A 134 -2.97 -17.40 0.18
CA PRO A 134 -1.87 -17.95 0.96
C PRO A 134 -0.74 -16.91 1.10
N LEU A 135 -0.09 -16.89 2.27
CA LEU A 135 0.97 -15.92 2.53
C LEU A 135 2.11 -16.00 1.51
N GLU A 136 2.52 -17.21 1.16
CA GLU A 136 3.64 -17.42 0.23
C GLU A 136 3.30 -16.93 -1.20
N ASP A 137 2.07 -17.15 -1.66
CA ASP A 137 1.61 -16.64 -2.97
C ASP A 137 1.60 -15.11 -3.02
N TYR A 138 1.13 -14.48 -1.92
CA TYR A 138 1.19 -13.04 -1.76
C TYR A 138 2.64 -12.52 -1.80
N LEU A 139 3.54 -13.14 -1.02
CA LEU A 139 4.94 -12.74 -0.95
C LEU A 139 5.65 -12.93 -2.29
N ALA A 140 5.39 -14.03 -2.98
CA ALA A 140 5.95 -14.29 -4.31
C ALA A 140 5.53 -13.20 -5.30
N ALA A 141 4.25 -12.82 -5.31
CA ALA A 141 3.74 -11.76 -6.18
C ALA A 141 4.38 -10.39 -5.88
N ILE A 142 4.49 -10.02 -4.59
CA ILE A 142 5.15 -8.77 -4.19
C ILE A 142 6.63 -8.78 -4.60
N GLN A 143 7.35 -9.88 -4.35
CA GLN A 143 8.75 -9.99 -4.70
C GLN A 143 8.98 -9.89 -6.23
N THR A 144 8.10 -10.48 -7.03
CA THR A 144 8.16 -10.38 -8.49
C THR A 144 8.01 -8.92 -8.93
N MET A 145 6.98 -8.22 -8.45
CA MET A 145 6.76 -6.80 -8.80
C MET A 145 7.94 -5.92 -8.34
N VAL A 146 8.49 -6.18 -7.16
CA VAL A 146 9.66 -5.44 -6.66
C VAL A 146 10.91 -5.72 -7.49
N ALA A 147 11.17 -6.98 -7.83
CA ALA A 147 12.29 -7.36 -8.68
C ALA A 147 12.23 -6.71 -10.07
N GLU A 148 11.05 -6.76 -10.71
CA GLU A 148 10.81 -6.13 -12.01
C GLU A 148 10.96 -4.60 -11.94
N GLY A 149 10.43 -3.95 -10.89
CA GLY A 149 10.57 -2.51 -10.68
C GLY A 149 12.02 -2.09 -10.48
N CYS A 150 12.76 -2.80 -9.63
CA CYS A 150 14.19 -2.56 -9.40
C CYS A 150 15.02 -2.78 -10.67
N ALA A 151 14.73 -3.84 -11.44
CA ALA A 151 15.40 -4.13 -12.72
C ALA A 151 15.11 -3.04 -13.77
N ALA A 152 13.92 -2.45 -13.75
CA ALA A 152 13.57 -1.30 -14.59
C ALA A 152 14.21 0.03 -14.14
N GLY A 153 15.02 0.03 -13.06
CA GLY A 153 15.68 1.22 -12.54
C GLY A 153 14.84 2.08 -11.61
N CYS A 154 13.64 1.61 -11.22
CA CYS A 154 12.78 2.33 -10.28
C CYS A 154 13.22 2.12 -8.81
N ASP A 155 12.96 3.09 -7.95
CA ASP A 155 12.85 2.82 -6.52
C ASP A 155 11.43 2.33 -6.22
N VAL A 156 11.30 1.28 -5.43
CA VAL A 156 10.00 0.66 -5.15
C VAL A 156 9.66 0.82 -3.67
N VAL A 157 8.67 1.65 -3.38
CA VAL A 157 8.12 1.80 -2.03
C VAL A 157 6.98 0.80 -1.87
N VAL A 158 7.13 -0.13 -0.96
CA VAL A 158 6.09 -1.11 -0.64
C VAL A 158 5.39 -0.71 0.65
N VAL A 159 4.11 -0.38 0.53
CA VAL A 159 3.26 -0.04 1.67
C VAL A 159 2.64 -1.31 2.23
N SER A 160 2.82 -1.55 3.52
CA SER A 160 2.31 -2.75 4.19
C SER A 160 0.78 -2.85 4.15
N PRO A 161 0.21 -4.05 4.37
CA PRO A 161 -1.21 -4.20 4.63
C PRO A 161 -1.67 -3.30 5.79
N PHE A 162 -2.85 -2.70 5.66
CA PHE A 162 -3.39 -1.79 6.66
C PHE A 162 -4.01 -2.53 7.85
N VAL A 163 -4.18 -1.79 8.95
CA VAL A 163 -5.01 -2.22 10.07
C VAL A 163 -6.46 -2.40 9.61
N MET A 164 -7.10 -3.47 10.07
CA MET A 164 -8.48 -3.80 9.74
C MET A 164 -9.36 -3.90 11.00
N GLY A 165 -10.66 -3.68 10.85
CA GLY A 165 -11.62 -3.68 11.97
C GLY A 165 -11.78 -5.02 12.70
N GLY A 166 -11.41 -6.16 12.08
CA GLY A 166 -11.54 -7.50 12.67
C GLY A 166 -10.25 -8.01 13.32
N GLY A 167 -10.33 -8.68 14.48
CA GLY A 167 -9.17 -9.19 15.22
C GLY A 167 -8.32 -10.17 14.43
N ARG A 168 -8.94 -11.17 13.76
CA ARG A 168 -8.24 -12.17 12.96
C ARG A 168 -7.62 -11.57 11.69
N SER A 169 -8.39 -10.75 10.97
CA SER A 169 -7.88 -10.04 9.80
C SER A 169 -6.70 -9.14 10.16
N ASN A 170 -6.73 -8.52 11.33
CA ASN A 170 -5.63 -7.68 11.81
C ASN A 170 -4.38 -8.50 12.18
N ARG A 171 -4.56 -9.68 12.80
CA ARG A 171 -3.44 -10.62 13.04
C ARG A 171 -2.86 -11.12 11.70
N GLY A 172 -3.74 -11.41 10.73
CA GLY A 172 -3.34 -11.73 9.37
C GLY A 172 -2.49 -10.62 8.76
N ALA A 173 -2.99 -9.39 8.75
CA ALA A 173 -2.27 -8.23 8.24
C ALA A 173 -0.89 -8.06 8.88
N ARG A 174 -0.77 -8.19 10.20
CA ARG A 174 0.52 -8.18 10.91
C ARG A 174 1.49 -9.25 10.43
N ARG A 175 0.98 -10.47 10.24
CA ARG A 175 1.80 -11.59 9.75
C ARG A 175 2.34 -11.29 8.36
N TYR A 176 1.49 -10.76 7.46
CA TYR A 176 1.87 -10.38 6.10
C TYR A 176 2.89 -9.23 6.12
N THR A 177 2.66 -8.20 6.94
CA THR A 177 3.57 -7.06 7.11
C THR A 177 4.98 -7.51 7.48
N ARG A 178 5.11 -8.33 8.54
CA ARG A 178 6.41 -8.82 9.00
C ARG A 178 7.14 -9.66 7.97
N ALA A 179 6.41 -10.59 7.33
CA ALA A 179 7.00 -11.45 6.31
C ALA A 179 7.43 -10.65 5.08
N GLN A 180 6.64 -9.66 4.67
CA GLN A 180 6.94 -8.76 3.57
C GLN A 180 8.20 -7.93 3.86
N GLU A 181 8.31 -7.30 5.02
CA GLU A 181 9.49 -6.54 5.42
C GLU A 181 10.78 -7.38 5.31
N LEU A 182 10.76 -8.60 5.86
CA LEU A 182 11.91 -9.50 5.81
C LEU A 182 12.31 -9.87 4.38
N ARG A 183 11.33 -10.13 3.53
CA ARG A 183 11.57 -10.51 2.12
C ARG A 183 12.10 -9.36 1.26
N LEU A 184 11.79 -8.12 1.64
CA LEU A 184 12.22 -6.94 0.88
C LEU A 184 13.67 -6.53 1.15
N ARG A 185 14.25 -6.91 2.27
CA ARG A 185 15.63 -6.53 2.66
C ARG A 185 16.71 -6.89 1.65
N LYS A 186 16.47 -7.88 0.79
CA LYS A 186 17.40 -8.30 -0.26
C LYS A 186 17.42 -7.40 -1.50
N PHE A 187 16.46 -6.46 -1.62
CA PHE A 187 16.37 -5.58 -2.77
C PHE A 187 16.87 -4.17 -2.39
N PRO A 188 18.01 -3.71 -2.91
CA PRO A 188 18.63 -2.46 -2.47
C PRO A 188 17.82 -1.20 -2.82
N ARG A 189 16.92 -1.30 -3.81
CA ARG A 189 16.03 -0.22 -4.22
C ARG A 189 14.59 -0.39 -3.74
N ALA A 190 14.34 -1.37 -2.86
CA ALA A 190 13.05 -1.54 -2.21
C ALA A 190 13.05 -0.83 -0.86
N HIS A 191 12.00 -0.07 -0.62
CA HIS A 191 11.77 0.67 0.61
C HIS A 191 10.45 0.20 1.21
N PHE A 192 10.43 -0.01 2.51
CA PHE A 192 9.26 -0.54 3.19
C PHE A 192 8.63 0.52 4.10
N LEU A 193 7.35 0.83 3.86
CA LEU A 193 6.54 1.70 4.71
C LEU A 193 5.57 0.85 5.54
N ASP A 194 5.85 0.72 6.84
CA ASP A 194 4.96 0.01 7.76
C ASP A 194 3.73 0.84 8.12
N ALA A 195 2.76 0.83 7.22
CA ALA A 195 1.47 1.48 7.42
C ALA A 195 0.65 0.81 8.55
N HIS A 196 0.88 -0.48 8.83
CA HIS A 196 0.23 -1.18 9.92
C HIS A 196 0.67 -0.61 11.28
N ASP A 197 1.98 -0.47 11.53
CA ASP A 197 2.48 0.11 12.78
C ASP A 197 2.09 1.58 12.89
N LEU A 198 2.29 2.35 11.82
CA LEU A 198 1.95 3.77 11.76
C LEU A 198 0.51 4.06 12.18
N LEU A 199 -0.44 3.21 11.76
CA LEU A 199 -1.86 3.42 12.01
C LEU A 199 -2.36 2.69 13.27
N SER A 200 -1.72 1.59 13.69
CA SER A 200 -2.19 0.75 14.82
C SER A 200 -2.22 1.47 16.17
N ARG A 201 -1.46 2.56 16.30
CA ARG A 201 -1.39 3.40 17.51
C ARG A 201 -2.61 4.31 17.69
N TRP A 202 -3.48 4.38 16.69
CA TRP A 202 -4.69 5.21 16.76
C TRP A 202 -5.93 4.39 17.08
N PRO A 203 -6.94 5.00 17.71
CA PRO A 203 -8.24 4.35 17.88
C PRO A 203 -8.84 3.98 16.52
N ARG A 204 -9.34 2.76 16.39
CA ARG A 204 -9.89 2.26 15.11
C ARG A 204 -10.96 3.16 14.50
N ARG A 205 -11.77 3.81 15.33
CA ARG A 205 -12.80 4.78 14.90
C ARG A 205 -12.24 6.02 14.20
N ARG A 206 -10.97 6.37 14.43
CA ARG A 206 -10.27 7.45 13.72
C ARG A 206 -9.59 6.97 12.43
N MET A 207 -9.25 5.69 12.37
CA MET A 207 -8.49 5.13 11.26
C MET A 207 -9.36 4.62 10.13
N LEU A 208 -10.56 4.11 10.48
CA LEU A 208 -11.39 3.36 9.55
C LEU A 208 -12.73 4.03 9.35
N LEU A 209 -13.25 3.92 8.15
CA LEU A 209 -14.63 4.27 7.81
C LEU A 209 -15.61 3.24 8.39
N CYS A 210 -16.91 3.52 8.27
CA CYS A 210 -17.99 2.69 8.82
C CYS A 210 -17.98 1.22 8.35
N ASP A 211 -17.37 0.93 7.22
CA ASP A 211 -17.21 -0.45 6.71
C ASP A 211 -16.13 -1.28 7.46
N GLY A 212 -15.28 -0.62 8.24
CA GLY A 212 -14.18 -1.24 8.99
C GLY A 212 -13.06 -1.80 8.14
N PHE A 213 -12.95 -1.33 6.91
CA PHE A 213 -11.94 -1.76 5.97
C PHE A 213 -11.18 -0.59 5.33
N HIS A 214 -11.89 0.40 4.85
CA HIS A 214 -11.28 1.56 4.23
C HIS A 214 -10.79 2.56 5.25
N LEU A 215 -9.72 3.26 4.90
CA LEU A 215 -9.11 4.27 5.75
C LEU A 215 -9.95 5.56 5.78
N SER A 216 -9.95 6.22 6.93
CA SER A 216 -10.53 7.56 7.07
C SER A 216 -9.65 8.62 6.38
N PRO A 217 -10.19 9.83 6.11
CA PRO A 217 -9.39 10.95 5.59
C PRO A 217 -8.16 11.27 6.44
N GLU A 218 -8.29 11.23 7.77
CA GLU A 218 -7.17 11.45 8.69
C GLU A 218 -6.08 10.38 8.57
N ALA A 219 -6.46 9.11 8.38
CA ALA A 219 -5.52 8.02 8.20
C ALA A 219 -4.80 8.14 6.85
N HIS A 220 -5.52 8.52 5.79
CA HIS A 220 -4.92 8.82 4.49
C HIS A 220 -3.92 9.99 4.58
N GLN A 221 -4.27 11.06 5.29
CA GLN A 221 -3.38 12.20 5.48
C GLN A 221 -2.09 11.80 6.22
N LYS A 222 -2.21 11.02 7.30
CA LYS A 222 -1.04 10.55 8.06
C LYS A 222 -0.13 9.65 7.23
N LEU A 223 -0.73 8.73 6.48
CA LEU A 223 0.02 7.82 5.61
C LEU A 223 0.68 8.58 4.45
N GLY A 224 -0.03 9.56 3.88
CA GLY A 224 0.49 10.44 2.83
C GLY A 224 1.74 11.20 3.28
N ARG A 225 1.72 11.76 4.49
CA ARG A 225 2.88 12.45 5.07
C ARG A 225 4.09 11.52 5.22
N ALA A 226 3.89 10.34 5.81
CA ALA A 226 4.98 9.39 5.98
C ALA A 226 5.53 8.87 4.62
N LEU A 227 4.67 8.74 3.61
CA LEU A 227 5.08 8.39 2.26
C LEU A 227 5.88 9.53 1.60
N ALA A 228 5.48 10.79 1.77
CA ALA A 228 6.20 11.95 1.25
C ALA A 228 7.62 12.03 1.83
N GLU A 229 7.75 11.94 3.15
CA GLU A 229 9.04 11.93 3.85
C GLU A 229 9.97 10.81 3.34
N MET A 230 9.42 9.62 3.10
CA MET A 230 10.18 8.49 2.55
C MET A 230 10.64 8.76 1.12
N ILE A 231 9.77 9.27 0.25
CA ILE A 231 10.09 9.60 -1.15
C ILE A 231 11.13 10.73 -1.22
N GLU A 232 11.06 11.73 -0.35
CA GLU A 232 12.10 12.76 -0.26
C GLU A 232 13.46 12.18 0.09
N GLY A 233 13.51 11.28 1.07
CA GLY A 233 14.75 10.59 1.44
C GLY A 233 15.35 9.78 0.29
N ILE A 234 14.50 9.13 -0.53
CA ILE A 234 14.91 8.40 -1.73
C ILE A 234 15.49 9.36 -2.77
N ALA A 235 14.77 10.42 -3.06
CA ALA A 235 15.13 11.38 -4.08
C ALA A 235 16.41 12.16 -3.71
N GLY A 236 16.63 12.44 -2.42
CA GLY A 236 17.86 13.05 -1.91
C GLY A 236 19.11 12.18 -2.11
N ARG A 237 18.96 10.85 -2.00
CA ARG A 237 20.06 9.91 -2.28
C ARG A 237 20.43 9.83 -3.76
N ARG A 238 19.46 9.94 -4.66
CA ARG A 238 19.71 9.96 -6.12
C ARG A 238 20.49 11.20 -6.57
N CYS A 239 20.37 12.30 -5.84
CA CYS A 239 21.03 13.57 -6.18
C CYS A 239 22.47 13.69 -5.62
N ARG A 240 22.91 12.79 -4.75
CA ARG A 240 24.30 12.76 -4.30
C ARG A 240 25.13 12.02 -5.36
N PRO A 241 26.13 12.69 -6.01
CA PRO A 241 27.10 11.95 -6.83
C PRO A 241 27.74 10.88 -5.96
N ALA A 242 27.99 9.70 -6.54
CA ALA A 242 28.78 8.67 -5.88
C ALA A 242 30.06 9.36 -5.37
N ALA A 243 30.21 9.46 -4.04
CA ALA A 243 31.42 9.98 -3.47
C ALA A 243 32.57 9.12 -4.04
N ASP A 244 33.52 9.75 -4.70
CA ASP A 244 34.74 9.13 -5.18
C ASP A 244 35.35 8.30 -4.04
N PHE A 245 35.15 7.01 -4.09
CA PHE A 245 35.96 6.06 -3.35
C PHE A 245 37.32 6.02 -4.04
N SER A 246 38.07 7.11 -3.98
CA SER A 246 39.49 7.08 -4.20
C SER A 246 40.10 6.24 -3.08
N LEU A 247 40.33 4.96 -3.38
CA LEU A 247 41.17 4.11 -2.57
C LEU A 247 42.52 4.86 -2.39
N PRO A 248 43.04 5.02 -1.16
CA PRO A 248 44.37 5.56 -1.01
C PRO A 248 45.34 4.64 -1.75
N CYS A 249 46.02 5.18 -2.75
CA CYS A 249 47.17 4.52 -3.36
C CYS A 249 48.13 4.14 -2.23
N ALA A 250 48.30 2.84 -2.00
CA ALA A 250 49.36 2.32 -1.17
C ALA A 250 50.69 2.78 -1.81
N ALA A 251 51.31 3.82 -1.23
CA ALA A 251 52.69 4.18 -1.54
C ALA A 251 53.57 3.02 -1.07
N GLY A 252 54.05 2.24 -2.00
CA GLY A 252 55.09 1.26 -1.76
C GLY A 252 56.41 2.02 -1.46
N SER A 253 57.08 1.58 -0.44
CA SER A 253 58.50 1.72 -0.21
C SER A 253 59.04 0.41 0.31
#